data_cc3bb5e50a34d53e4b79b25e6398e3f8
#
_entry.id   cc3bb5e50a34d53e4b79b25e6398e3f8
#
_cell.length_a   1.000
_cell.length_b   1.000
_cell.length_c   1.000
_cell.angle_alpha   90.00
_cell.angle_beta   90.00
_cell.angle_gamma   90.00
#
_symmetry.space_group_name_H-M   'P 1'
#
loop_
_entity.id
_entity.type
_entity.pdbx_description
1 polymer ?
#
loop_
_entity_poly.entity_id
_entity_poly.type
_entity_poly.pdbx_seq_one_letter_code
_entity_poly.pdbx_strand_id
1 'polypeptide(L)'
;MGSKYVDMTSVVQVIGCVYNNPNLLELTDKYIVTDEDFTDDFHRVVFGAIYKIHELGAKTITLENINDFLSSRPKSEAIYKKQDGDKWLMKVIDSAQTLSFDYYYNRLKKMTLLRVYDNYGIDVTDIYDPDLLDVKKKQLQEDQLDNMTLEDIANKVDRKIEAIRLQYVDESYGEASQAGDGIIDLINDLKENPEVGVPLYGNLINTVTRGARLRKFYIRSAATGIGKTRSLIADACYIACDEIYDDSFGWIKNGTMEPTLFIATEQDLKEVQTMMLAFLSNVDEDHILNGTYVGDEEERVLHAAQVISRSPLYVEELPDFSLQDVENKIKQNIREHDVKYVFHDYIHTSMKILEEITRRSGGVKLREDNILFILSTKLKDICNQYGVFIESATQLNGSYVDSETPDQNLLRGAKAIADKIDYGAILLGVTQKDKEALIDILSTGTFETPAIKLSIYKNRRGRYKGIYLWCKANLGTCRIQPMFATTYDYEIVQINNLSIMVENEEKAWED
;
A
#
# COMPACT_ATOMS: atom_id res chain seq x y z
N MET A 1 11.18 32.05 25.84
CA MET A 1 11.64 30.70 26.21
C MET A 1 12.31 30.13 24.97
N GLY A 2 13.57 29.64 25.07
CA GLY A 2 14.21 28.99 23.91
C GLY A 2 13.42 27.75 23.54
N SER A 3 13.31 27.50 22.25
CA SER A 3 12.64 26.29 21.75
C SER A 3 13.39 25.05 22.22
N LYS A 4 12.70 24.06 22.77
CA LYS A 4 13.27 22.73 23.05
C LYS A 4 13.59 22.02 21.73
N TYR A 5 14.41 21.00 21.79
CA TYR A 5 14.77 20.16 20.63
C TYR A 5 15.41 20.95 19.47
N VAL A 6 16.52 21.61 19.76
CA VAL A 6 17.33 22.34 18.77
C VAL A 6 18.80 21.87 18.87
N ASP A 7 19.32 21.40 17.76
CA ASP A 7 20.75 21.17 17.58
C ASP A 7 21.37 22.31 16.75
N MET A 8 21.94 23.29 17.43
CA MET A 8 22.52 24.47 16.79
C MET A 8 23.65 24.11 15.83
N THR A 9 24.42 23.05 16.13
CA THR A 9 25.49 22.58 15.25
C THR A 9 24.91 22.13 13.90
N SER A 10 23.86 21.32 13.91
CA SER A 10 23.21 20.87 12.68
C SER A 10 22.59 22.03 11.91
N VAL A 11 21.94 22.99 12.57
CA VAL A 11 21.41 24.22 11.94
C VAL A 11 22.50 24.96 11.17
N VAL A 12 23.64 25.24 11.84
CA VAL A 12 24.77 25.97 11.25
C VAL A 12 25.39 25.19 10.09
N GLN A 13 25.60 23.88 10.28
CA GLN A 13 26.22 23.04 9.27
C GLN A 13 25.32 22.87 8.03
N VAL A 14 24.01 22.71 8.19
CA VAL A 14 23.07 22.61 7.05
C VAL A 14 23.08 23.92 6.25
N ILE A 15 22.98 25.08 6.91
CA ILE A 15 23.04 26.39 6.22
C ILE A 15 24.33 26.55 5.45
N GLY A 16 25.49 26.26 6.10
CA GLY A 16 26.81 26.40 5.48
C GLY A 16 27.02 25.45 4.30
N CYS A 17 26.60 24.19 4.44
CA CYS A 17 26.73 23.21 3.37
C CYS A 17 25.84 23.57 2.15
N VAL A 18 24.62 24.03 2.38
CA VAL A 18 23.71 24.46 1.31
C VAL A 18 24.22 25.73 0.62
N TYR A 19 24.83 26.67 1.37
CA TYR A 19 25.49 27.82 0.78
C TYR A 19 26.66 27.40 -0.13
N ASN A 20 27.53 26.51 0.35
CA ASN A 20 28.70 26.03 -0.40
C ASN A 20 28.33 25.14 -1.60
N ASN A 21 27.20 24.42 -1.52
CA ASN A 21 26.69 23.56 -2.58
C ASN A 21 25.16 23.67 -2.69
N PRO A 22 24.65 24.71 -3.37
CA PRO A 22 23.21 24.91 -3.52
C PRO A 22 22.49 23.78 -4.27
N ASN A 23 23.20 22.97 -5.07
CA ASN A 23 22.60 21.81 -5.76
C ASN A 23 22.03 20.77 -4.80
N LEU A 24 22.38 20.80 -3.52
CA LEU A 24 21.73 19.97 -2.50
C LEU A 24 20.22 20.24 -2.41
N LEU A 25 19.76 21.44 -2.77
CA LEU A 25 18.34 21.82 -2.81
C LEU A 25 17.59 21.25 -4.02
N GLU A 26 18.30 20.79 -5.05
CA GLU A 26 17.70 20.13 -6.21
C GLU A 26 17.38 18.64 -5.95
N LEU A 27 18.02 18.05 -4.94
CA LEU A 27 17.86 16.66 -4.55
C LEU A 27 16.62 16.50 -3.65
N THR A 28 15.45 16.93 -4.14
CA THR A 28 14.18 16.96 -3.38
C THR A 28 13.69 15.58 -2.96
N ASP A 29 14.06 14.52 -3.68
CA ASP A 29 13.77 13.15 -3.29
C ASP A 29 14.53 12.70 -2.03
N LYS A 30 15.65 13.35 -1.74
CA LYS A 30 16.54 13.01 -0.63
C LYS A 30 16.49 14.04 0.50
N TYR A 31 16.44 15.33 0.16
CA TYR A 31 16.56 16.41 1.12
C TYR A 31 15.42 17.42 0.98
N ILE A 32 14.62 17.51 2.03
CA ILE A 32 13.54 18.51 2.14
C ILE A 32 13.84 19.35 3.37
N VAL A 33 14.34 20.56 3.16
CA VAL A 33 14.56 21.54 4.24
C VAL A 33 13.48 22.62 4.13
N THR A 34 12.80 22.87 5.25
CA THR A 34 11.72 23.86 5.35
C THR A 34 12.05 24.91 6.40
N ASP A 35 11.31 26.00 6.44
CA ASP A 35 11.42 27.04 7.47
C ASP A 35 11.10 26.54 8.88
N GLU A 36 10.31 25.47 9.00
CA GLU A 36 10.04 24.80 10.28
C GLU A 36 11.27 24.14 10.89
N ASP A 37 12.27 23.80 10.10
CA ASP A 37 13.53 23.23 10.58
C ASP A 37 14.35 24.24 11.40
N PHE A 38 14.05 25.52 11.28
CA PHE A 38 14.76 26.61 11.95
C PHE A 38 13.87 27.29 13.00
N THR A 39 14.33 27.39 14.23
CA THR A 39 13.59 28.02 15.34
C THR A 39 13.82 29.51 15.44
N ASP A 40 14.96 30.00 14.95
CA ASP A 40 15.36 31.40 14.98
C ASP A 40 15.02 32.08 13.65
N ASP A 41 14.37 33.23 13.70
CA ASP A 41 14.03 34.02 12.51
C ASP A 41 15.24 34.45 11.69
N PHE A 42 16.38 34.62 12.33
CA PHE A 42 17.63 34.92 11.63
C PHE A 42 18.05 33.75 10.73
N HIS A 43 18.03 32.52 11.25
CA HIS A 43 18.37 31.33 10.46
C HIS A 43 17.36 31.09 9.32
N ARG A 44 16.06 31.34 9.57
CA ARG A 44 15.02 31.30 8.52
C ARG A 44 15.29 32.31 7.41
N VAL A 45 15.67 33.55 7.79
CA VAL A 45 15.98 34.61 6.82
C VAL A 45 17.21 34.23 5.98
N VAL A 46 18.28 33.74 6.62
CA VAL A 46 19.48 33.32 5.90
C VAL A 46 19.21 32.16 4.96
N PHE A 47 18.61 31.09 5.47
CA PHE A 47 18.27 29.91 4.64
C PHE A 47 17.30 30.27 3.52
N GLY A 48 16.24 31.02 3.83
CA GLY A 48 15.27 31.48 2.85
C GLY A 48 15.87 32.33 1.73
N ALA A 49 16.87 33.19 2.05
CA ALA A 49 17.62 33.96 1.04
C ALA A 49 18.42 33.02 0.12
N ILE A 50 19.18 32.07 0.70
CA ILE A 50 19.94 31.06 -0.06
C ILE A 50 19.01 30.26 -0.98
N TYR A 51 17.91 29.74 -0.45
CA TYR A 51 16.93 28.95 -1.18
C TYR A 51 16.33 29.73 -2.36
N LYS A 52 15.88 30.96 -2.12
CA LYS A 52 15.24 31.79 -3.15
C LYS A 52 16.22 32.26 -4.23
N ILE A 53 17.46 32.58 -3.88
CA ILE A 53 18.49 32.94 -4.86
C ILE A 53 18.80 31.74 -5.77
N HIS A 54 18.87 30.55 -5.21
CA HIS A 54 19.04 29.31 -5.98
C HIS A 54 17.84 29.04 -6.88
N GLU A 55 16.61 29.15 -6.37
CA GLU A 55 15.35 28.99 -7.14
C GLU A 55 15.27 29.95 -8.34
N LEU A 56 15.87 31.15 -8.20
CA LEU A 56 16.00 32.12 -9.30
C LEU A 56 17.08 31.75 -10.32
N GLY A 57 17.77 30.60 -10.16
CA GLY A 57 18.70 30.04 -11.13
C GLY A 57 20.19 30.31 -10.81
N ALA A 58 20.52 30.87 -9.65
CA ALA A 58 21.92 31.05 -9.25
C ALA A 58 22.55 29.71 -8.86
N LYS A 59 23.56 29.28 -9.61
CA LYS A 59 24.33 28.03 -9.30
C LYS A 59 25.36 28.22 -8.19
N THR A 60 25.79 29.43 -7.95
CA THR A 60 26.68 29.82 -6.86
C THR A 60 26.10 31.02 -6.14
N ILE A 61 26.17 31.01 -4.83
CA ILE A 61 25.62 32.07 -3.98
C ILE A 61 26.78 32.84 -3.34
N THR A 62 26.71 34.16 -3.40
CA THR A 62 27.69 35.05 -2.78
C THR A 62 27.04 35.89 -1.69
N LEU A 63 27.84 36.46 -0.79
CA LEU A 63 27.34 37.40 0.21
C LEU A 63 26.66 38.61 -0.43
N GLU A 64 27.19 39.06 -1.57
CA GLU A 64 26.61 40.16 -2.34
C GLU A 64 25.20 39.79 -2.83
N ASN A 65 25.01 38.58 -3.39
CA ASN A 65 23.70 38.12 -3.81
C ASN A 65 22.69 38.08 -2.64
N ILE A 66 23.12 37.67 -1.46
CA ILE A 66 22.26 37.63 -0.26
C ILE A 66 21.90 39.07 0.16
N ASN A 67 22.85 39.98 0.21
CA ASN A 67 22.62 41.38 0.59
C ASN A 67 21.66 42.05 -0.44
N ASP A 68 21.89 41.87 -1.74
CA ASP A 68 21.02 42.38 -2.80
C ASP A 68 19.60 41.83 -2.68
N PHE A 69 19.46 40.52 -2.48
CA PHE A 69 18.16 39.87 -2.30
C PHE A 69 17.43 40.41 -1.06
N LEU A 70 18.10 40.62 0.03
CA LEU A 70 17.54 41.12 1.29
C LEU A 70 17.21 42.62 1.23
N SER A 71 17.95 43.42 0.45
CA SER A 71 17.76 44.87 0.32
C SER A 71 16.33 45.24 -0.12
N SER A 72 15.70 44.38 -0.91
CA SER A 72 14.30 44.52 -1.34
C SER A 72 13.26 44.07 -0.27
N ARG A 73 13.72 43.61 0.90
CA ARG A 73 12.92 43.02 1.96
C ARG A 73 13.27 43.61 3.34
N PRO A 74 12.78 44.82 3.66
CA PRO A 74 13.27 45.59 4.82
C PRO A 74 13.18 44.86 6.16
N LYS A 75 12.18 44.03 6.39
CA LYS A 75 12.02 43.22 7.62
C LYS A 75 13.12 42.17 7.75
N SER A 76 13.37 41.43 6.69
CA SER A 76 14.39 40.37 6.65
C SER A 76 15.80 40.97 6.71
N GLU A 77 16.03 42.07 6.01
CA GLU A 77 17.29 42.82 6.04
C GLU A 77 17.60 43.30 7.46
N ALA A 78 16.63 43.85 8.18
CA ALA A 78 16.80 44.29 9.57
C ALA A 78 17.21 43.15 10.51
N ILE A 79 16.56 41.96 10.37
CA ILE A 79 16.92 40.77 11.15
C ILE A 79 18.35 40.33 10.82
N TYR A 80 18.72 40.30 9.55
CA TYR A 80 20.05 39.89 9.08
C TYR A 80 21.16 40.84 9.59
N LYS A 81 20.95 42.15 9.45
CA LYS A 81 21.91 43.17 9.92
C LYS A 81 22.04 43.20 11.44
N LYS A 82 20.99 42.99 12.20
CA LYS A 82 21.00 42.95 13.67
C LYS A 82 21.93 41.89 14.23
N GLN A 83 22.11 40.78 13.51
CA GLN A 83 22.93 39.64 13.91
C GLN A 83 24.31 39.64 13.25
N ASP A 84 24.77 40.75 12.64
CA ASP A 84 26.02 40.81 11.85
C ASP A 84 26.08 39.68 10.80
N GLY A 85 25.02 39.52 10.04
CA GLY A 85 24.78 38.37 9.16
C GLY A 85 25.93 37.97 8.25
N ASP A 86 26.65 38.96 7.67
CA ASP A 86 27.81 38.67 6.82
C ASP A 86 28.94 38.00 7.60
N LYS A 87 29.28 38.53 8.79
CA LYS A 87 30.33 37.93 9.64
C LYS A 87 29.94 36.55 10.15
N TRP A 88 28.67 36.39 10.51
CA TRP A 88 28.15 35.10 10.94
C TRP A 88 28.24 34.09 9.80
N LEU A 89 27.74 34.45 8.62
CA LEU A 89 27.70 33.55 7.46
C LEU A 89 29.12 33.17 6.99
N MET A 90 30.08 34.11 6.98
CA MET A 90 31.46 33.78 6.68
C MET A 90 32.02 32.67 7.60
N LYS A 91 31.78 32.76 8.92
CA LYS A 91 32.21 31.71 9.86
C LYS A 91 31.55 30.39 9.60
N VAL A 92 30.25 30.41 9.25
CA VAL A 92 29.48 29.22 8.95
C VAL A 92 29.99 28.54 7.68
N ILE A 93 30.27 29.31 6.63
CA ILE A 93 30.82 28.83 5.36
C ILE A 93 32.19 28.16 5.58
N ASP A 94 33.08 28.83 6.34
CA ASP A 94 34.42 28.31 6.63
C ASP A 94 34.41 27.03 7.47
N SER A 95 33.40 26.86 8.33
CA SER A 95 33.26 25.69 9.20
C SER A 95 32.39 24.55 8.60
N ALA A 96 31.81 24.75 7.44
CA ALA A 96 30.87 23.80 6.83
C ALA A 96 31.55 22.49 6.40
N GLN A 97 31.03 21.36 6.85
CA GLN A 97 31.54 20.02 6.58
C GLN A 97 30.64 19.32 5.52
N THR A 98 30.85 19.67 4.27
CA THR A 98 30.00 19.20 3.16
C THR A 98 29.96 17.66 3.03
N LEU A 99 31.04 16.97 3.37
CA LEU A 99 31.10 15.50 3.36
C LEU A 99 30.23 14.85 4.45
N SER A 100 29.89 15.59 5.50
CA SER A 100 29.05 15.14 6.62
C SER A 100 27.61 15.69 6.54
N PHE A 101 27.19 16.20 5.38
CA PHE A 101 25.89 16.84 5.22
C PHE A 101 24.73 15.92 5.61
N ASP A 102 24.73 14.65 5.17
CA ASP A 102 23.70 13.66 5.52
C ASP A 102 23.51 13.54 7.04
N TYR A 103 24.59 13.52 7.80
CA TYR A 103 24.54 13.44 9.26
C TYR A 103 23.83 14.67 9.87
N TYR A 104 24.25 15.87 9.50
CA TYR A 104 23.66 17.10 10.05
C TYR A 104 22.22 17.32 9.59
N TYR A 105 21.93 16.99 8.34
CA TYR A 105 20.56 17.04 7.81
C TYR A 105 19.63 16.09 8.59
N ASN A 106 20.01 14.84 8.73
CA ASN A 106 19.20 13.85 9.46
C ASN A 106 18.99 14.27 10.92
N ARG A 107 20.02 14.80 11.55
CA ARG A 107 19.92 15.29 12.92
C ARG A 107 19.01 16.51 13.04
N LEU A 108 19.11 17.46 12.13
CA LEU A 108 18.19 18.60 12.04
C LEU A 108 16.73 18.13 11.94
N LYS A 109 16.45 17.20 11.04
CA LYS A 109 15.10 16.66 10.84
C LYS A 109 14.58 15.89 12.06
N LYS A 110 15.43 15.13 12.75
CA LYS A 110 15.06 14.45 14.01
C LYS A 110 14.66 15.47 15.08
N MET A 111 15.44 16.53 15.26
CA MET A 111 15.10 17.59 16.21
C MET A 111 13.84 18.33 15.83
N THR A 112 13.61 18.59 14.54
CA THR A 112 12.37 19.19 14.04
C THR A 112 11.18 18.29 14.37
N LEU A 113 11.26 16.99 14.09
CA LEU A 113 10.18 16.05 14.36
C LEU A 113 9.84 15.97 15.85
N LEU A 114 10.85 15.88 16.73
CA LEU A 114 10.64 15.88 18.18
C LEU A 114 9.98 17.17 18.66
N ARG A 115 10.39 18.32 18.13
CA ARG A 115 9.80 19.62 18.42
C ARG A 115 8.34 19.71 17.96
N VAL A 116 8.02 19.19 16.79
CA VAL A 116 6.64 19.14 16.29
C VAL A 116 5.78 18.32 17.23
N TYR A 117 6.21 17.13 17.64
CA TYR A 117 5.47 16.33 18.62
C TYR A 117 5.27 17.04 19.96
N ASP A 118 6.31 17.67 20.50
CA ASP A 118 6.24 18.46 21.75
C ASP A 118 5.22 19.63 21.63
N ASN A 119 5.22 20.32 20.50
CA ASN A 119 4.26 21.40 20.22
C ASN A 119 2.81 20.91 20.16
N TYR A 120 2.57 19.66 19.74
CA TYR A 120 1.25 19.02 19.80
C TYR A 120 0.92 18.42 21.17
N GLY A 121 1.78 18.62 22.18
CA GLY A 121 1.59 18.13 23.54
C GLY A 121 1.91 16.65 23.73
N ILE A 122 2.62 16.04 22.80
CA ILE A 122 3.07 14.65 22.89
C ILE A 122 4.43 14.63 23.59
N ASP A 123 4.51 13.98 24.74
CA ASP A 123 5.77 13.81 25.47
C ASP A 123 6.72 12.89 24.70
N VAL A 124 7.88 13.40 24.35
CA VAL A 124 8.97 12.70 23.66
C VAL A 124 10.28 12.66 24.47
N THR A 125 10.22 12.97 25.77
CA THR A 125 11.39 12.99 26.65
C THR A 125 12.05 11.62 26.84
N ASP A 126 11.31 10.54 26.66
CA ASP A 126 11.84 9.16 26.63
C ASP A 126 12.58 8.82 25.33
N ILE A 127 12.42 9.63 24.29
CA ILE A 127 13.19 9.54 23.03
C ILE A 127 14.42 10.42 23.13
N TYR A 128 14.25 11.67 23.56
CA TYR A 128 15.31 12.64 23.76
C TYR A 128 14.88 13.67 24.82
N ASP A 129 15.59 13.68 25.95
CA ASP A 129 15.39 14.68 27.01
C ASP A 129 16.49 15.77 26.93
N PRO A 130 16.18 16.99 26.45
CA PRO A 130 17.14 18.07 26.33
C PRO A 130 17.65 18.56 27.71
N ASP A 131 16.87 18.34 28.77
CA ASP A 131 17.15 18.81 30.12
C ASP A 131 17.97 17.79 30.96
N LEU A 132 18.38 16.66 30.36
CA LEU A 132 19.10 15.59 31.04
C LEU A 132 20.48 16.06 31.53
N LEU A 133 20.70 16.05 32.84
CA LEU A 133 21.92 16.55 33.48
C LEU A 133 23.05 15.50 33.62
N ASP A 134 22.69 14.22 33.65
CA ASP A 134 23.69 13.13 33.78
C ASP A 134 24.46 12.95 32.47
N VAL A 135 25.76 13.24 32.53
CA VAL A 135 26.64 13.23 31.36
C VAL A 135 26.72 11.88 30.67
N LYS A 136 26.71 10.75 31.43
CA LYS A 136 26.77 9.41 30.85
C LYS A 136 25.45 9.03 30.17
N LYS A 137 24.31 9.35 30.80
CA LYS A 137 23.02 9.12 30.24
C LYS A 137 22.78 10.01 29.01
N LYS A 138 23.26 11.27 29.07
CA LYS A 138 23.18 12.18 27.93
C LYS A 138 23.97 11.63 26.74
N GLN A 139 25.20 11.14 26.93
CA GLN A 139 25.98 10.54 25.84
C GLN A 139 25.26 9.33 25.26
N LEU A 140 24.72 8.44 26.11
CA LEU A 140 23.95 7.26 25.65
C LEU A 140 22.71 7.69 24.82
N GLN A 141 22.00 8.72 25.27
CA GLN A 141 20.83 9.26 24.55
C GLN A 141 21.23 9.86 23.19
N GLU A 142 22.35 10.58 23.12
CA GLU A 142 22.89 11.11 21.85
C GLU A 142 23.20 9.96 20.88
N ASP A 143 23.92 8.94 21.35
CA ASP A 143 24.26 7.76 20.54
C ASP A 143 22.99 7.00 20.07
N GLN A 144 21.97 6.90 20.92
CA GLN A 144 20.69 6.30 20.57
C GLN A 144 19.95 7.11 19.51
N LEU A 145 19.87 8.43 19.68
CA LEU A 145 19.20 9.31 18.71
C LEU A 145 19.92 9.29 17.36
N ASP A 146 21.24 9.27 17.36
CA ASP A 146 22.02 9.21 16.11
C ASP A 146 21.75 7.94 15.32
N ASN A 147 21.54 6.81 16.00
CA ASN A 147 21.24 5.51 15.39
C ASN A 147 19.75 5.33 14.99
N MET A 148 18.84 6.18 15.46
CA MET A 148 17.42 6.13 15.07
C MET A 148 17.20 6.81 13.73
N THR A 149 16.24 6.32 12.96
CA THR A 149 15.67 7.04 11.80
C THR A 149 14.51 7.93 12.24
N LEU A 150 14.05 8.83 11.36
CA LEU A 150 12.80 9.60 11.58
C LEU A 150 11.62 8.67 11.80
N GLU A 151 11.58 7.58 11.06
CA GLU A 151 10.54 6.55 11.16
C GLU A 151 10.58 5.83 12.51
N ASP A 152 11.77 5.52 13.04
CA ASP A 152 11.89 4.91 14.37
C ASP A 152 11.33 5.84 15.47
N ILE A 153 11.52 7.15 15.32
CA ILE A 153 10.95 8.17 16.23
C ILE A 153 9.42 8.19 16.09
N ALA A 154 8.89 8.25 14.86
CA ALA A 154 7.46 8.24 14.60
C ALA A 154 6.79 6.97 15.15
N ASN A 155 7.38 5.81 14.91
CA ASN A 155 6.88 4.53 15.43
C ASN A 155 6.86 4.45 16.97
N LYS A 156 7.81 5.10 17.66
CA LYS A 156 7.77 5.16 19.13
C LYS A 156 6.59 6.01 19.61
N VAL A 157 6.31 7.13 18.95
CA VAL A 157 5.17 7.98 19.25
C VAL A 157 3.86 7.27 18.93
N ASP A 158 3.76 6.62 17.77
CA ASP A 158 2.57 5.86 17.37
C ASP A 158 2.22 4.76 18.40
N ARG A 159 3.24 4.04 18.92
CA ARG A 159 3.02 3.04 19.98
C ARG A 159 2.44 3.64 21.26
N LYS A 160 2.84 4.86 21.65
CA LYS A 160 2.26 5.54 22.80
C LYS A 160 0.79 5.90 22.57
N ILE A 161 0.50 6.44 21.38
CA ILE A 161 -0.88 6.76 20.98
C ILE A 161 -1.73 5.50 20.94
N GLU A 162 -1.17 4.41 20.38
CA GLU A 162 -1.85 3.12 20.30
C GLU A 162 -2.08 2.50 21.69
N ALA A 163 -1.11 2.60 22.61
CA ALA A 163 -1.26 2.15 23.98
C ALA A 163 -2.39 2.90 24.72
N ILE A 164 -2.47 4.24 24.53
CA ILE A 164 -3.56 5.05 25.07
C ILE A 164 -4.90 4.62 24.46
N ARG A 165 -4.93 4.40 23.14
CA ARG A 165 -6.13 3.97 22.44
C ARG A 165 -6.60 2.60 22.90
N LEU A 166 -5.68 1.64 23.05
CA LEU A 166 -5.97 0.31 23.60
C LEU A 166 -6.52 0.39 25.04
N GLN A 167 -5.99 1.31 25.85
CA GLN A 167 -6.40 1.45 27.26
C GLN A 167 -7.77 2.12 27.44
N TYR A 168 -8.17 3.04 26.54
CA TYR A 168 -9.33 3.91 26.78
C TYR A 168 -10.40 3.86 25.68
N VAL A 169 -10.09 3.29 24.51
CA VAL A 169 -10.99 3.29 23.34
C VAL A 169 -11.33 1.88 22.87
N ASP A 170 -10.36 0.98 22.88
CA ASP A 170 -10.55 -0.41 22.44
C ASP A 170 -10.72 -1.34 23.65
N GLU A 171 -11.96 -1.59 24.04
CA GLU A 171 -12.29 -2.62 25.03
C GLU A 171 -12.00 -4.07 24.54
N SER A 172 -11.57 -4.25 23.28
CA SER A 172 -11.57 -5.55 22.62
C SER A 172 -10.19 -6.23 22.47
N TYR A 173 -9.08 -5.59 22.86
CA TYR A 173 -7.75 -6.20 22.75
C TYR A 173 -7.18 -6.64 24.09
N GLY A 174 -7.32 -7.94 24.42
CA GLY A 174 -6.46 -8.59 25.39
C GLY A 174 -7.10 -9.27 26.59
N GLU A 175 -8.41 -9.15 26.85
CA GLU A 175 -9.05 -9.98 27.84
C GLU A 175 -9.57 -11.29 27.25
N ALA A 176 -9.28 -12.39 27.93
CA ALA A 176 -9.83 -13.69 27.57
C ALA A 176 -11.35 -13.64 27.80
N SER A 177 -12.13 -13.68 26.73
CA SER A 177 -13.57 -13.77 26.82
C SER A 177 -13.99 -15.22 27.14
N GLN A 178 -15.01 -15.40 27.97
CA GLN A 178 -15.58 -16.72 28.19
C GLN A 178 -16.17 -17.22 26.85
N ALA A 179 -15.88 -18.48 26.47
CA ALA A 179 -16.26 -19.02 25.16
C ALA A 179 -17.78 -19.02 24.90
N GLY A 180 -18.59 -18.91 25.94
CA GLY A 180 -20.06 -18.84 25.86
C GLY A 180 -20.64 -17.43 25.78
N ASP A 181 -19.81 -16.40 25.95
CA ASP A 181 -20.30 -15.01 25.94
C ASP A 181 -20.81 -14.62 24.53
N GLY A 182 -22.05 -14.16 24.45
CA GLY A 182 -22.66 -13.73 23.20
C GLY A 182 -22.94 -14.87 22.19
N ILE A 183 -22.76 -16.16 22.53
CA ILE A 183 -22.88 -17.27 21.56
C ILE A 183 -24.30 -17.42 21.01
N ILE A 184 -25.33 -17.10 21.79
CA ILE A 184 -26.73 -17.15 21.35
C ILE A 184 -27.03 -16.02 20.38
N ASP A 185 -26.53 -14.82 20.69
CA ASP A 185 -26.68 -13.65 19.82
C ASP A 185 -25.95 -13.88 18.49
N LEU A 186 -24.77 -14.45 18.51
CA LEU A 186 -24.04 -14.88 17.32
C LEU A 186 -24.83 -15.86 16.46
N ILE A 187 -25.50 -16.85 17.08
CA ILE A 187 -26.31 -17.83 16.34
C ILE A 187 -27.50 -17.14 15.68
N ASN A 188 -28.13 -16.21 16.35
CA ASN A 188 -29.28 -15.46 15.81
C ASN A 188 -28.82 -14.52 14.69
N ASP A 189 -27.75 -13.78 14.90
CA ASP A 189 -27.16 -12.92 13.88
C ASP A 189 -26.77 -13.71 12.61
N LEU A 190 -26.10 -14.87 12.77
CA LEU A 190 -25.74 -15.72 11.62
C LEU A 190 -26.94 -16.33 10.88
N LYS A 191 -28.11 -16.43 11.51
CA LYS A 191 -29.34 -16.86 10.82
C LYS A 191 -29.93 -15.74 9.97
N GLU A 192 -29.86 -14.52 10.43
CA GLU A 192 -30.37 -13.34 9.75
C GLU A 192 -29.34 -12.81 8.75
N ASN A 193 -28.07 -12.76 9.14
CA ASN A 193 -26.94 -12.24 8.38
C ASN A 193 -25.83 -13.31 8.28
N PRO A 194 -25.87 -14.23 7.30
CA PRO A 194 -24.80 -15.21 7.11
C PRO A 194 -23.44 -14.53 6.90
N GLU A 195 -22.35 -15.07 7.49
CA GLU A 195 -20.99 -14.55 7.30
C GLU A 195 -20.55 -14.65 5.84
N VAL A 196 -20.89 -13.65 5.04
CA VAL A 196 -20.46 -13.46 3.65
C VAL A 196 -19.78 -12.11 3.51
N GLY A 197 -18.77 -12.04 2.65
CA GLY A 197 -18.13 -10.77 2.28
C GLY A 197 -18.76 -10.20 1.03
N VAL A 198 -18.30 -9.02 0.61
CA VAL A 198 -18.72 -8.45 -0.67
C VAL A 198 -18.28 -9.36 -1.82
N PRO A 199 -19.02 -9.39 -2.94
CA PRO A 199 -18.71 -10.29 -4.03
C PRO A 199 -17.41 -9.88 -4.76
N LEU A 200 -16.59 -10.88 -5.07
CA LEU A 200 -15.51 -10.83 -6.04
C LEU A 200 -16.07 -11.07 -7.45
N TYR A 201 -15.30 -10.76 -8.49
CA TYR A 201 -15.74 -10.96 -9.87
C TYR A 201 -15.84 -12.43 -10.22
N GLY A 202 -17.08 -12.90 -10.40
CA GLY A 202 -17.42 -14.27 -10.78
C GLY A 202 -18.19 -15.05 -9.69
N ASN A 203 -19.36 -15.58 -10.05
CA ASN A 203 -20.28 -16.19 -9.09
C ASN A 203 -19.70 -17.41 -8.37
N LEU A 204 -19.00 -18.31 -9.08
CA LEU A 204 -18.45 -19.52 -8.46
C LEU A 204 -17.35 -19.22 -7.46
N ILE A 205 -16.51 -18.18 -7.69
CA ILE A 205 -15.48 -17.79 -6.74
C ILE A 205 -16.11 -17.33 -5.42
N ASN A 206 -17.23 -16.64 -5.49
CA ASN A 206 -17.98 -16.19 -4.32
C ASN A 206 -18.55 -17.34 -3.51
N THR A 207 -19.03 -18.40 -4.16
CA THR A 207 -19.48 -19.60 -3.47
C THR A 207 -18.33 -20.34 -2.78
N VAL A 208 -17.17 -20.39 -3.43
CA VAL A 208 -15.95 -21.04 -2.89
C VAL A 208 -15.38 -20.26 -1.71
N THR A 209 -15.24 -18.93 -1.83
CA THR A 209 -14.59 -18.07 -0.84
C THR A 209 -15.54 -17.49 0.21
N ARG A 210 -16.85 -17.44 -0.09
CA ARG A 210 -17.87 -16.64 0.59
C ARG A 210 -17.64 -15.13 0.43
N GLY A 211 -17.11 -14.71 -0.72
CA GLY A 211 -16.76 -13.32 -1.02
C GLY A 211 -15.50 -12.80 -0.33
N ALA A 212 -15.25 -11.50 -0.46
CA ALA A 212 -14.16 -10.78 0.19
C ALA A 212 -14.55 -10.42 1.63
N ARG A 213 -14.23 -11.29 2.59
CA ARG A 213 -14.58 -11.09 4.00
C ARG A 213 -13.51 -10.26 4.72
N LEU A 214 -13.91 -9.32 5.53
CA LEU A 214 -12.99 -8.54 6.36
C LEU A 214 -12.15 -9.45 7.29
N ARG A 215 -10.96 -9.00 7.64
CA ARG A 215 -9.94 -9.74 8.42
C ARG A 215 -9.43 -11.01 7.73
N LYS A 216 -9.61 -11.12 6.39
CA LYS A 216 -9.09 -12.26 5.61
C LYS A 216 -8.01 -11.80 4.65
N PHE A 217 -7.04 -12.69 4.47
CA PHE A 217 -5.94 -12.50 3.55
C PHE A 217 -5.97 -13.59 2.47
N TYR A 218 -6.19 -13.15 1.22
CA TYR A 218 -6.27 -14.02 0.04
C TYR A 218 -5.02 -13.87 -0.83
N ILE A 219 -4.61 -14.96 -1.47
CA ILE A 219 -3.53 -14.93 -2.46
C ILE A 219 -3.97 -15.65 -3.73
N ARG A 220 -3.75 -14.95 -4.85
CA ARG A 220 -3.95 -15.48 -6.20
C ARG A 220 -2.62 -15.46 -6.94
N SER A 221 -2.00 -16.63 -7.04
CA SER A 221 -0.67 -16.79 -7.65
C SER A 221 -0.78 -17.13 -9.13
N ALA A 222 0.18 -16.70 -9.94
CA ALA A 222 0.24 -17.03 -11.36
C ALA A 222 1.68 -16.97 -11.88
N ALA A 223 1.93 -17.65 -13.00
CA ALA A 223 3.09 -17.38 -13.84
C ALA A 223 2.94 -16.00 -14.52
N THR A 224 4.04 -15.46 -15.00
CA THR A 224 4.04 -14.19 -15.74
C THR A 224 3.15 -14.30 -16.97
N GLY A 225 2.32 -13.28 -17.22
CA GLY A 225 1.45 -13.19 -18.41
C GLY A 225 0.12 -13.93 -18.31
N ILE A 226 -0.16 -14.67 -17.22
CA ILE A 226 -1.43 -15.44 -17.06
C ILE A 226 -2.59 -14.58 -16.53
N GLY A 227 -2.37 -13.28 -16.24
CA GLY A 227 -3.43 -12.38 -15.81
C GLY A 227 -3.54 -12.16 -14.30
N LYS A 228 -2.43 -12.33 -13.54
CA LYS A 228 -2.33 -12.06 -12.11
C LYS A 228 -2.89 -10.67 -11.74
N THR A 229 -2.23 -9.62 -12.22
CA THR A 229 -2.60 -8.21 -12.02
C THR A 229 -4.01 -7.92 -12.51
N ARG A 230 -4.36 -8.40 -13.72
CA ARG A 230 -5.68 -8.23 -14.33
C ARG A 230 -6.80 -8.78 -13.46
N SER A 231 -6.58 -9.93 -12.80
CA SER A 231 -7.56 -10.50 -11.88
C SER A 231 -7.72 -9.70 -10.59
N LEU A 232 -6.65 -9.11 -10.05
CA LEU A 232 -6.73 -8.24 -8.88
C LEU A 232 -7.45 -6.92 -9.21
N ILE A 233 -7.18 -6.33 -10.38
CA ILE A 233 -7.88 -5.14 -10.87
C ILE A 233 -9.37 -5.41 -11.06
N ALA A 234 -9.72 -6.58 -11.65
CA ALA A 234 -11.11 -6.97 -11.81
C ALA A 234 -11.87 -7.01 -10.48
N ASP A 235 -11.28 -7.65 -9.46
CA ASP A 235 -11.90 -7.75 -8.14
C ASP A 235 -11.96 -6.38 -7.44
N ALA A 236 -10.91 -5.56 -7.54
CA ALA A 236 -10.90 -4.20 -6.98
C ALA A 236 -11.99 -3.32 -7.59
N CYS A 237 -12.11 -3.31 -8.92
CA CYS A 237 -13.16 -2.57 -9.61
C CYS A 237 -14.55 -3.12 -9.26
N TYR A 238 -14.71 -4.45 -9.20
CA TYR A 238 -16.00 -5.06 -8.92
C TYR A 238 -16.51 -4.75 -7.50
N ILE A 239 -15.62 -4.56 -6.54
CA ILE A 239 -15.98 -4.15 -5.17
C ILE A 239 -16.24 -2.64 -5.08
N ALA A 240 -15.45 -1.82 -5.77
CA ALA A 240 -15.50 -0.37 -5.60
C ALA A 240 -16.49 0.34 -6.51
N CYS A 241 -16.78 -0.23 -7.69
CA CYS A 241 -17.63 0.40 -8.71
C CYS A 241 -19.02 -0.22 -8.70
N ASP A 242 -20.04 0.62 -8.81
CA ASP A 242 -21.46 0.20 -8.76
C ASP A 242 -22.00 -0.36 -10.07
N GLU A 243 -21.28 -0.15 -11.19
CA GLU A 243 -21.72 -0.58 -12.53
C GLU A 243 -20.60 -1.28 -13.29
N ILE A 244 -20.97 -2.26 -14.10
CA ILE A 244 -20.09 -2.95 -15.06
C ILE A 244 -20.86 -3.19 -16.35
N TYR A 245 -20.18 -3.12 -17.50
CA TYR A 245 -20.81 -3.44 -18.79
C TYR A 245 -20.89 -4.95 -19.02
N ASP A 246 -22.06 -5.41 -19.44
CA ASP A 246 -22.32 -6.79 -19.87
C ASP A 246 -22.77 -6.80 -21.35
N ASP A 247 -22.22 -7.70 -22.15
CA ASP A 247 -22.51 -7.75 -23.59
C ASP A 247 -24.00 -8.04 -23.93
N SER A 248 -24.72 -8.69 -23.01
CA SER A 248 -26.11 -9.05 -23.22
C SER A 248 -27.10 -8.02 -22.70
N PHE A 249 -26.71 -7.30 -21.61
CA PHE A 249 -27.61 -6.44 -20.86
C PHE A 249 -27.18 -4.95 -20.84
N GLY A 250 -26.03 -4.63 -21.40
CA GLY A 250 -25.45 -3.27 -21.30
C GLY A 250 -24.88 -2.99 -19.90
N TRP A 251 -25.00 -1.76 -19.43
CA TRP A 251 -24.55 -1.39 -18.08
C TRP A 251 -25.47 -1.98 -17.01
N ILE A 252 -24.89 -2.80 -16.15
CA ILE A 252 -25.60 -3.45 -15.04
C ILE A 252 -25.01 -3.01 -13.71
N LYS A 253 -25.88 -2.82 -12.71
CA LYS A 253 -25.44 -2.56 -11.34
C LYS A 253 -24.99 -3.85 -10.67
N ASN A 254 -23.82 -3.82 -10.05
CA ASN A 254 -23.28 -4.97 -9.30
C ASN A 254 -23.64 -4.95 -7.81
N GLY A 255 -24.23 -3.86 -7.32
CA GLY A 255 -24.72 -3.73 -5.95
C GLY A 255 -23.64 -3.44 -4.88
N THR A 256 -22.40 -3.14 -5.30
CA THR A 256 -21.30 -2.80 -4.40
C THR A 256 -20.74 -1.42 -4.73
N MET A 257 -20.28 -0.71 -3.72
CA MET A 257 -19.55 0.56 -3.84
C MET A 257 -18.72 0.79 -2.56
N GLU A 258 -17.80 -0.13 -2.29
CA GLU A 258 -17.04 -0.15 -1.05
C GLU A 258 -15.67 0.53 -1.21
N PRO A 259 -15.20 1.29 -0.20
CA PRO A 259 -13.89 1.93 -0.24
C PRO A 259 -12.76 0.92 -0.40
N THR A 260 -12.05 1.04 -1.52
CA THR A 260 -11.05 0.07 -1.98
C THR A 260 -9.75 0.76 -2.35
N LEU A 261 -8.63 0.17 -1.93
CA LEU A 261 -7.27 0.59 -2.26
C LEU A 261 -6.58 -0.44 -3.14
N PHE A 262 -6.03 0.00 -4.25
CA PHE A 262 -5.12 -0.78 -5.09
C PHE A 262 -3.69 -0.26 -4.94
N ILE A 263 -2.77 -1.09 -4.47
CA ILE A 263 -1.34 -0.77 -4.33
C ILE A 263 -0.60 -1.42 -5.50
N ALA A 264 -0.11 -0.59 -6.42
CA ALA A 264 0.67 -1.00 -7.58
C ALA A 264 2.16 -0.91 -7.27
N THR A 265 2.88 -2.03 -7.40
CA THR A 265 4.32 -2.09 -7.12
C THR A 265 5.18 -2.15 -8.36
N GLU A 266 4.60 -2.43 -9.53
CA GLU A 266 5.30 -2.52 -10.81
C GLU A 266 4.71 -1.59 -11.89
N GLN A 267 3.39 -1.36 -11.88
CA GLN A 267 2.72 -0.54 -12.88
C GLN A 267 2.56 0.90 -12.40
N ASP A 268 2.57 1.83 -13.34
CA ASP A 268 2.20 3.20 -13.09
C ASP A 268 0.67 3.39 -13.04
N LEU A 269 0.22 4.56 -12.58
CA LEU A 269 -1.21 4.88 -12.45
C LEU A 269 -1.95 4.77 -13.79
N LYS A 270 -1.34 5.17 -14.90
CA LYS A 270 -1.99 5.14 -16.21
C LYS A 270 -2.22 3.73 -16.71
N GLU A 271 -1.24 2.84 -16.52
CA GLU A 271 -1.37 1.42 -16.84
C GLU A 271 -2.47 0.76 -16.01
N VAL A 272 -2.55 1.07 -14.72
CA VAL A 272 -3.63 0.58 -13.85
C VAL A 272 -4.98 1.13 -14.31
N GLN A 273 -5.07 2.43 -14.65
CA GLN A 273 -6.31 3.05 -15.13
C GLN A 273 -6.80 2.47 -16.45
N THR A 274 -5.92 2.19 -17.42
CA THR A 274 -6.33 1.57 -18.70
C THR A 274 -6.90 0.17 -18.50
N MET A 275 -6.32 -0.64 -17.61
CA MET A 275 -6.87 -1.95 -17.25
C MET A 275 -8.22 -1.85 -16.51
N MET A 276 -8.40 -0.86 -15.63
CA MET A 276 -9.68 -0.59 -14.97
C MET A 276 -10.77 -0.21 -15.97
N LEU A 277 -10.44 0.68 -16.94
CA LEU A 277 -11.34 1.05 -18.02
C LEU A 277 -11.71 -0.16 -18.87
N ALA A 278 -10.74 -1.00 -19.26
CA ALA A 278 -10.97 -2.21 -20.05
C ALA A 278 -11.90 -3.20 -19.31
N PHE A 279 -11.71 -3.38 -18.01
CA PHE A 279 -12.53 -4.25 -17.21
C PHE A 279 -14.00 -3.77 -17.14
N LEU A 280 -14.21 -2.49 -16.79
CA LEU A 280 -15.55 -1.97 -16.58
C LEU A 280 -16.33 -1.84 -17.89
N SER A 281 -15.70 -1.35 -18.95
CA SER A 281 -16.33 -1.12 -20.25
C SER A 281 -16.48 -2.40 -21.11
N ASN A 282 -15.78 -3.48 -20.77
CA ASN A 282 -15.61 -4.67 -21.62
C ASN A 282 -15.04 -4.33 -23.01
N VAL A 283 -14.13 -3.35 -23.06
CA VAL A 283 -13.39 -2.99 -24.27
C VAL A 283 -11.96 -3.49 -24.14
N ASP A 284 -11.41 -4.03 -25.23
CA ASP A 284 -10.03 -4.52 -25.23
C ASP A 284 -9.05 -3.37 -24.92
N GLU A 285 -8.12 -3.60 -24.01
CA GLU A 285 -7.13 -2.60 -23.60
C GLU A 285 -6.32 -2.07 -24.79
N ASP A 286 -6.02 -2.91 -25.79
CA ASP A 286 -5.32 -2.48 -26.98
C ASP A 286 -6.11 -1.41 -27.77
N HIS A 287 -7.44 -1.48 -27.80
CA HIS A 287 -8.27 -0.46 -28.42
C HIS A 287 -8.19 0.87 -27.65
N ILE A 288 -8.15 0.81 -26.32
CA ILE A 288 -8.03 1.98 -25.45
C ILE A 288 -6.65 2.62 -25.63
N LEU A 289 -5.58 1.81 -25.59
CA LEU A 289 -4.20 2.27 -25.71
C LEU A 289 -3.92 2.91 -27.07
N ASN A 290 -4.51 2.39 -28.14
CA ASN A 290 -4.32 2.89 -29.50
C ASN A 290 -5.34 3.98 -29.90
N GLY A 291 -6.38 4.21 -29.08
CA GLY A 291 -7.48 5.12 -29.42
C GLY A 291 -8.28 4.64 -30.66
N THR A 292 -8.33 3.32 -30.89
CA THR A 292 -8.96 2.71 -32.06
C THR A 292 -10.23 1.97 -31.66
N TYR A 293 -11.29 2.73 -31.42
CA TYR A 293 -12.58 2.19 -30.96
C TYR A 293 -13.44 1.68 -32.13
N VAL A 294 -14.22 0.62 -31.85
CA VAL A 294 -15.15 0.02 -32.81
C VAL A 294 -16.56 0.10 -32.24
N GLY A 295 -17.51 0.60 -33.08
CA GLY A 295 -18.92 0.71 -32.68
C GLY A 295 -19.13 1.68 -31.52
N ASP A 296 -19.65 1.18 -30.40
CA ASP A 296 -19.97 1.94 -29.19
C ASP A 296 -18.86 1.93 -28.12
N GLU A 297 -17.69 1.40 -28.44
CA GLU A 297 -16.58 1.21 -27.47
C GLU A 297 -16.13 2.51 -26.82
N GLU A 298 -16.03 3.62 -27.61
CA GLU A 298 -15.63 4.91 -27.06
C GLU A 298 -16.65 5.41 -26.02
N GLU A 299 -17.95 5.28 -26.30
CA GLU A 299 -19.00 5.66 -25.36
C GLU A 299 -18.92 4.82 -24.07
N ARG A 300 -18.69 3.50 -24.20
CA ARG A 300 -18.53 2.61 -23.07
C ARG A 300 -17.30 2.95 -22.21
N VAL A 301 -16.18 3.28 -22.84
CA VAL A 301 -14.96 3.69 -22.12
C VAL A 301 -15.17 5.02 -21.39
N LEU A 302 -15.84 5.98 -22.03
CA LEU A 302 -16.18 7.26 -21.38
C LEU A 302 -17.13 7.07 -20.20
N HIS A 303 -18.11 6.19 -20.31
CA HIS A 303 -19.00 5.84 -19.19
C HIS A 303 -18.21 5.14 -18.07
N ALA A 304 -17.32 4.19 -18.39
CA ALA A 304 -16.44 3.56 -17.40
C ALA A 304 -15.58 4.58 -16.64
N ALA A 305 -15.07 5.59 -17.32
CA ALA A 305 -14.33 6.68 -16.68
C ALA A 305 -15.19 7.49 -15.71
N GLN A 306 -16.48 7.72 -16.03
CA GLN A 306 -17.43 8.37 -15.13
C GLN A 306 -17.73 7.49 -13.90
N VAL A 307 -17.87 6.15 -14.11
CA VAL A 307 -18.06 5.20 -13.01
C VAL A 307 -16.88 5.24 -12.05
N ILE A 308 -15.64 5.14 -12.57
CA ILE A 308 -14.43 5.21 -11.74
C ILE A 308 -14.37 6.54 -10.98
N SER A 309 -14.68 7.66 -11.64
CA SER A 309 -14.56 9.00 -11.05
C SER A 309 -15.50 9.23 -9.84
N ARG A 310 -16.63 8.52 -9.78
CA ARG A 310 -17.56 8.59 -8.64
C ARG A 310 -17.37 7.48 -7.60
N SER A 311 -16.53 6.49 -7.91
CA SER A 311 -16.32 5.32 -7.06
C SER A 311 -15.24 5.57 -6.00
N PRO A 312 -15.34 5.00 -4.79
CA PRO A 312 -14.34 5.10 -3.75
C PRO A 312 -13.17 4.12 -4.01
N LEU A 313 -12.54 4.24 -5.19
CA LEU A 313 -11.41 3.43 -5.64
C LEU A 313 -10.14 4.29 -5.68
N TYR A 314 -9.17 3.93 -4.86
CA TYR A 314 -7.92 4.65 -4.70
C TYR A 314 -6.75 3.81 -5.21
N VAL A 315 -5.76 4.45 -5.81
CA VAL A 315 -4.56 3.80 -6.33
C VAL A 315 -3.33 4.46 -5.71
N GLU A 316 -2.43 3.65 -5.16
CA GLU A 316 -1.12 4.06 -4.66
C GLU A 316 -0.04 3.40 -5.49
N GLU A 317 0.87 4.20 -6.04
CA GLU A 317 2.09 3.71 -6.68
C GLU A 317 3.19 3.52 -5.63
N LEU A 318 3.74 2.32 -5.54
CA LEU A 318 4.74 1.98 -4.53
C LEU A 318 5.84 1.08 -5.12
N PRO A 319 6.64 1.60 -6.08
CA PRO A 319 7.58 0.80 -6.87
C PRO A 319 8.75 0.24 -6.04
N ASP A 320 9.18 0.94 -5.00
CA ASP A 320 10.17 0.45 -4.04
C ASP A 320 9.68 0.73 -2.62
N PHE A 321 9.48 -0.28 -1.83
CA PHE A 321 8.77 -0.20 -0.56
C PHE A 321 9.42 -1.03 0.55
N SER A 322 9.29 -0.54 1.77
CA SER A 322 9.54 -1.26 3.02
C SER A 322 8.24 -1.90 3.53
N LEU A 323 8.35 -2.79 4.52
CA LEU A 323 7.18 -3.34 5.23
C LEU A 323 6.36 -2.22 5.89
N GLN A 324 7.06 -1.20 6.36
CA GLN A 324 6.47 -0.05 7.03
C GLN A 324 5.75 0.88 6.04
N ASP A 325 6.30 1.07 4.82
CA ASP A 325 5.65 1.87 3.78
C ASP A 325 4.28 1.30 3.42
N VAL A 326 4.19 -0.03 3.22
CA VAL A 326 2.92 -0.71 2.93
C VAL A 326 1.91 -0.50 4.07
N GLU A 327 2.33 -0.70 5.33
CA GLU A 327 1.46 -0.49 6.48
C GLU A 327 1.01 0.96 6.59
N ASN A 328 1.92 1.93 6.45
CA ASN A 328 1.62 3.35 6.55
C ASN A 328 0.63 3.80 5.46
N LYS A 329 0.80 3.33 4.22
CA LYS A 329 -0.12 3.62 3.12
C LYS A 329 -1.52 3.07 3.38
N ILE A 330 -1.61 1.83 3.85
CA ILE A 330 -2.91 1.24 4.22
C ILE A 330 -3.54 2.01 5.38
N LYS A 331 -2.79 2.32 6.46
CA LYS A 331 -3.26 3.13 7.59
C LYS A 331 -3.76 4.50 7.16
N GLN A 332 -3.01 5.18 6.28
CA GLN A 332 -3.36 6.48 5.75
C GLN A 332 -4.71 6.42 5.02
N ASN A 333 -4.87 5.48 4.10
CA ASN A 333 -6.10 5.34 3.31
C ASN A 333 -7.30 4.89 4.15
N ILE A 334 -7.09 4.09 5.22
CA ILE A 334 -8.15 3.78 6.19
C ILE A 334 -8.63 5.06 6.89
N ARG A 335 -7.72 5.91 7.34
CA ARG A 335 -8.08 7.16 8.06
C ARG A 335 -8.72 8.22 7.17
N GLU A 336 -8.22 8.37 5.94
CA GLU A 336 -8.65 9.43 5.02
C GLU A 336 -9.88 9.05 4.21
N HIS A 337 -10.05 7.76 3.92
CA HIS A 337 -11.03 7.27 2.95
C HIS A 337 -11.88 6.10 3.45
N ASP A 338 -11.74 5.68 4.71
CA ASP A 338 -12.43 4.51 5.30
C ASP A 338 -12.24 3.22 4.49
N VAL A 339 -11.03 3.01 3.94
CA VAL A 339 -10.73 1.83 3.10
C VAL A 339 -10.89 0.55 3.90
N LYS A 340 -11.64 -0.39 3.35
CA LYS A 340 -11.91 -1.73 3.91
C LYS A 340 -11.31 -2.87 3.08
N TYR A 341 -11.10 -2.65 1.78
CA TYR A 341 -10.63 -3.65 0.82
C TYR A 341 -9.33 -3.18 0.20
N VAL A 342 -8.28 -4.00 0.30
CA VAL A 342 -6.94 -3.68 -0.18
C VAL A 342 -6.49 -4.74 -1.17
N PHE A 343 -6.03 -4.30 -2.34
CA PHE A 343 -5.42 -5.15 -3.36
C PHE A 343 -3.96 -4.75 -3.49
N HIS A 344 -3.04 -5.69 -3.22
CA HIS A 344 -1.61 -5.45 -3.25
C HIS A 344 -0.97 -6.26 -4.39
N ASP A 345 -0.54 -5.60 -5.44
CA ASP A 345 0.05 -6.24 -6.61
C ASP A 345 1.55 -5.92 -6.69
N TYR A 346 2.42 -6.80 -6.23
CA TYR A 346 2.28 -8.12 -5.63
C TYR A 346 3.35 -8.37 -4.55
N ILE A 347 3.36 -9.55 -3.93
CA ILE A 347 4.36 -9.93 -2.93
C ILE A 347 5.67 -10.26 -3.63
N HIS A 348 6.65 -9.36 -3.53
CA HIS A 348 8.02 -9.52 -4.05
C HIS A 348 9.03 -8.82 -3.13
N THR A 349 10.31 -9.03 -3.39
CA THR A 349 11.39 -8.37 -2.66
C THR A 349 11.75 -7.06 -3.34
N SER A 350 11.59 -5.95 -2.63
CA SER A 350 12.10 -4.63 -3.02
C SER A 350 13.46 -4.36 -2.37
N MET A 351 14.17 -3.33 -2.82
CA MET A 351 15.45 -2.93 -2.21
C MET A 351 15.24 -2.44 -0.78
N LYS A 352 14.22 -1.64 -0.55
CA LYS A 352 13.90 -1.13 0.80
C LYS A 352 13.54 -2.23 1.79
N ILE A 353 12.79 -3.27 1.38
CA ILE A 353 12.53 -4.43 2.25
C ILE A 353 13.83 -5.15 2.61
N LEU A 354 14.71 -5.35 1.64
CA LEU A 354 16.01 -5.99 1.90
C LEU A 354 16.84 -5.20 2.90
N GLU A 355 16.91 -3.88 2.76
CA GLU A 355 17.62 -2.98 3.67
C GLU A 355 17.00 -2.98 5.06
N GLU A 356 15.68 -2.84 5.16
CA GLU A 356 14.95 -2.86 6.43
C GLU A 356 15.19 -4.14 7.21
N ILE A 357 15.03 -5.29 6.55
CA ILE A 357 15.20 -6.60 7.19
C ILE A 357 16.65 -6.86 7.55
N THR A 358 17.62 -6.50 6.69
CA THR A 358 19.06 -6.64 6.98
C THR A 358 19.44 -5.80 8.21
N ARG A 359 18.94 -4.58 8.32
CA ARG A 359 19.16 -3.71 9.49
C ARG A 359 18.57 -4.32 10.76
N ARG A 360 17.33 -4.83 10.70
CA ARG A 360 16.65 -5.45 11.85
C ARG A 360 17.29 -6.77 12.30
N SER A 361 17.91 -7.50 11.38
CA SER A 361 18.60 -8.80 11.68
C SER A 361 20.07 -8.64 12.07
N GLY A 362 20.55 -7.42 12.34
CA GLY A 362 21.95 -7.18 12.71
C GLY A 362 22.94 -7.49 11.58
N GLY A 363 22.56 -7.30 10.33
CA GLY A 363 23.42 -7.50 9.15
C GLY A 363 23.38 -8.92 8.57
N VAL A 364 22.53 -9.81 9.10
CA VAL A 364 22.36 -11.16 8.53
C VAL A 364 21.51 -11.08 7.27
N LYS A 365 22.07 -11.57 6.15
CA LYS A 365 21.30 -11.71 4.90
C LYS A 365 20.30 -12.84 5.01
N LEU A 366 19.02 -12.53 4.95
CA LEU A 366 17.97 -13.53 4.85
C LEU A 366 17.79 -14.01 3.41
N ARG A 367 17.31 -15.23 3.27
CA ARG A 367 16.92 -15.79 1.96
C ARG A 367 15.61 -15.12 1.51
N GLU A 368 15.39 -15.07 0.21
CA GLU A 368 14.20 -14.48 -0.41
C GLU A 368 12.89 -15.08 0.17
N ASP A 369 12.84 -16.40 0.37
CA ASP A 369 11.68 -17.10 0.93
C ASP A 369 11.31 -16.60 2.34
N ASN A 370 12.29 -16.28 3.18
CA ASN A 370 12.06 -15.71 4.50
C ASN A 370 11.52 -14.29 4.42
N ILE A 371 11.99 -13.50 3.46
CA ILE A 371 11.54 -12.12 3.25
C ILE A 371 10.08 -12.10 2.80
N LEU A 372 9.75 -12.92 1.80
CA LEU A 372 8.37 -13.07 1.31
C LEU A 372 7.42 -13.58 2.41
N PHE A 373 7.90 -14.46 3.29
CA PHE A 373 7.16 -14.90 4.47
C PHE A 373 6.90 -13.75 5.45
N ILE A 374 7.91 -12.93 5.75
CA ILE A 374 7.77 -11.77 6.64
C ILE A 374 6.74 -10.79 6.08
N LEU A 375 6.81 -10.46 4.79
CA LEU A 375 5.82 -9.60 4.13
C LEU A 375 4.41 -10.18 4.21
N SER A 376 4.25 -11.47 3.92
CA SER A 376 2.94 -12.15 4.01
C SER A 376 2.39 -12.18 5.44
N THR A 377 3.27 -12.36 6.44
CA THR A 377 2.89 -12.28 7.85
C THR A 377 2.43 -10.87 8.19
N LYS A 378 3.17 -9.84 7.75
CA LYS A 378 2.81 -8.44 7.99
C LYS A 378 1.45 -8.08 7.36
N LEU A 379 1.20 -8.51 6.13
CA LEU A 379 -0.11 -8.28 5.47
C LEU A 379 -1.25 -8.97 6.24
N LYS A 380 -1.04 -10.19 6.75
CA LYS A 380 -2.04 -10.86 7.59
C LYS A 380 -2.27 -10.16 8.91
N ASP A 381 -1.22 -9.65 9.54
CA ASP A 381 -1.33 -8.88 10.79
C ASP A 381 -2.11 -7.58 10.55
N ILE A 382 -1.88 -6.89 9.43
CA ILE A 382 -2.64 -5.71 9.00
C ILE A 382 -4.13 -6.05 8.85
N CYS A 383 -4.47 -7.18 8.17
CA CYS A 383 -5.86 -7.63 8.07
C CYS A 383 -6.54 -7.75 9.43
N ASN A 384 -5.85 -8.37 10.39
CA ASN A 384 -6.41 -8.63 11.72
C ASN A 384 -6.50 -7.35 12.56
N GLN A 385 -5.44 -6.52 12.53
CA GLN A 385 -5.31 -5.33 13.35
C GLN A 385 -6.27 -4.22 12.93
N TYR A 386 -6.39 -3.99 11.60
CA TYR A 386 -7.21 -2.91 11.07
C TYR A 386 -8.58 -3.35 10.58
N GLY A 387 -8.89 -4.64 10.67
CA GLY A 387 -10.19 -5.17 10.27
C GLY A 387 -10.43 -5.18 8.76
N VAL A 388 -9.40 -5.03 7.92
CA VAL A 388 -9.51 -4.93 6.47
C VAL A 388 -9.42 -6.30 5.78
N PHE A 389 -9.96 -6.40 4.58
CA PHE A 389 -9.67 -7.48 3.64
C PHE A 389 -8.41 -7.13 2.84
N ILE A 390 -7.52 -8.10 2.64
CA ILE A 390 -6.40 -7.95 1.71
C ILE A 390 -6.41 -9.11 0.71
N GLU A 391 -6.30 -8.80 -0.57
CA GLU A 391 -5.93 -9.75 -1.61
C GLU A 391 -4.61 -9.35 -2.23
N SER A 392 -3.70 -10.32 -2.37
CA SER A 392 -2.42 -10.10 -3.03
C SER A 392 -2.10 -11.26 -3.98
N ALA A 393 -0.97 -11.17 -4.63
CA ALA A 393 -0.52 -12.17 -5.55
C ALA A 393 0.95 -12.56 -5.30
N THR A 394 1.36 -13.72 -5.80
CA THR A 394 2.76 -14.13 -5.86
C THR A 394 3.09 -14.71 -7.23
N GLN A 395 4.36 -14.72 -7.58
CA GLN A 395 4.83 -15.46 -8.74
C GLN A 395 5.01 -16.94 -8.41
N LEU A 396 4.91 -17.78 -9.43
CA LEU A 396 5.24 -19.20 -9.33
C LEU A 396 6.75 -19.42 -9.49
N ASN A 397 7.28 -20.47 -8.88
CA ASN A 397 8.64 -20.93 -9.13
C ASN A 397 8.68 -21.68 -10.47
N GLY A 398 9.88 -21.88 -11.06
CA GLY A 398 10.01 -22.52 -12.38
C GLY A 398 9.52 -23.97 -12.47
N SER A 399 9.31 -24.66 -11.34
CA SER A 399 8.85 -26.06 -11.31
C SER A 399 7.37 -26.25 -11.60
N TYR A 400 6.61 -25.16 -11.82
CA TYR A 400 5.18 -25.26 -12.11
C TYR A 400 4.88 -25.96 -13.45
N VAL A 401 5.83 -25.93 -14.39
CA VAL A 401 5.68 -26.54 -15.73
C VAL A 401 5.62 -28.07 -15.66
N ASP A 402 6.39 -28.66 -14.75
CA ASP A 402 6.56 -30.11 -14.61
C ASP A 402 5.67 -30.72 -13.51
N SER A 403 4.88 -29.90 -12.81
CA SER A 403 4.08 -30.39 -11.68
C SER A 403 2.77 -31.00 -12.12
N GLU A 404 2.51 -32.27 -11.70
CA GLU A 404 1.25 -32.95 -11.94
C GLU A 404 0.09 -32.37 -11.11
N THR A 405 0.37 -31.85 -9.91
CA THR A 405 -0.62 -31.23 -9.03
C THR A 405 -0.21 -29.83 -8.63
N PRO A 406 -0.92 -28.78 -9.10
CA PRO A 406 -0.60 -27.41 -8.75
C PRO A 406 -1.08 -27.10 -7.32
N ASP A 407 -0.14 -27.19 -6.38
CA ASP A 407 -0.34 -26.90 -4.96
C ASP A 407 0.58 -25.75 -4.46
N GLN A 408 0.56 -25.52 -3.15
CA GLN A 408 1.36 -24.49 -2.48
C GLN A 408 2.88 -24.61 -2.70
N ASN A 409 3.40 -25.76 -3.13
CA ASN A 409 4.84 -25.96 -3.37
C ASN A 409 5.31 -25.24 -4.63
N LEU A 410 4.41 -24.83 -5.50
CA LEU A 410 4.70 -24.08 -6.72
C LEU A 410 4.87 -22.58 -6.48
N LEU A 411 4.55 -22.07 -5.31
CA LEU A 411 4.70 -20.66 -4.99
C LEU A 411 6.18 -20.30 -4.86
N ARG A 412 6.58 -19.15 -5.41
CA ARG A 412 7.89 -18.56 -5.12
C ARG A 412 7.89 -18.14 -3.64
N GLY A 413 8.86 -18.65 -2.83
CA GLY A 413 8.85 -18.50 -1.37
C GLY A 413 7.91 -19.44 -0.61
N ALA A 414 7.24 -20.27 -1.30
CA ALA A 414 6.45 -21.50 -1.07
C ALA A 414 5.60 -21.66 0.20
N LYS A 415 5.95 -22.67 1.02
CA LYS A 415 5.07 -23.16 2.10
C LYS A 415 4.74 -22.12 3.14
N ALA A 416 5.72 -21.28 3.48
CA ALA A 416 5.59 -20.32 4.57
C ALA A 416 4.52 -19.25 4.29
N ILE A 417 4.38 -18.79 3.02
CA ILE A 417 3.32 -17.87 2.61
C ILE A 417 1.95 -18.54 2.75
N ALA A 418 1.85 -19.79 2.27
CA ALA A 418 0.61 -20.54 2.33
C ALA A 418 0.08 -20.72 3.75
N ASP A 419 0.95 -20.75 4.77
CA ASP A 419 0.53 -20.93 6.17
C ASP A 419 -0.23 -19.72 6.74
N LYS A 420 0.02 -18.51 6.21
CA LYS A 420 -0.55 -17.26 6.73
C LYS A 420 -1.88 -16.85 6.09
N ILE A 421 -2.17 -17.33 4.90
CA ILE A 421 -3.36 -16.94 4.14
C ILE A 421 -4.62 -17.72 4.55
N ASP A 422 -5.77 -17.12 4.30
CA ASP A 422 -7.09 -17.76 4.52
C ASP A 422 -7.58 -18.48 3.25
N TYR A 423 -7.25 -17.95 2.07
CA TYR A 423 -7.57 -18.53 0.77
C TYR A 423 -6.35 -18.43 -0.16
N GLY A 424 -6.13 -19.48 -0.94
CA GLY A 424 -5.06 -19.54 -1.92
C GLY A 424 -5.47 -20.27 -3.19
N ALA A 425 -5.24 -19.60 -4.33
CA ALA A 425 -5.48 -20.15 -5.65
C ALA A 425 -4.29 -19.93 -6.58
N ILE A 426 -4.14 -20.80 -7.58
CA ILE A 426 -3.13 -20.67 -8.63
C ILE A 426 -3.85 -20.59 -9.98
N LEU A 427 -3.59 -19.51 -10.72
CA LEU A 427 -4.02 -19.36 -12.12
C LEU A 427 -3.04 -20.08 -13.03
N LEU A 428 -3.52 -20.92 -13.88
CA LEU A 428 -2.79 -21.70 -14.87
C LEU A 428 -3.50 -21.65 -16.22
N GLY A 429 -2.72 -21.61 -17.28
CA GLY A 429 -3.27 -21.85 -18.64
C GLY A 429 -3.79 -23.28 -18.77
N VAL A 430 -4.85 -23.45 -19.56
CA VAL A 430 -5.41 -24.77 -19.86
C VAL A 430 -4.49 -25.48 -20.86
N THR A 431 -4.03 -26.67 -20.49
CA THR A 431 -3.13 -27.49 -21.31
C THR A 431 -3.90 -28.39 -22.27
N GLN A 432 -3.21 -28.99 -23.23
CA GLN A 432 -3.83 -29.98 -24.12
C GLN A 432 -4.35 -31.21 -23.35
N LYS A 433 -3.61 -31.65 -22.32
CA LYS A 433 -4.03 -32.75 -21.42
C LYS A 433 -5.34 -32.41 -20.71
N ASP A 434 -5.48 -31.15 -20.25
CA ASP A 434 -6.73 -30.69 -19.63
C ASP A 434 -7.92 -30.76 -20.60
N LYS A 435 -7.73 -30.31 -21.85
CA LYS A 435 -8.78 -30.34 -22.88
C LYS A 435 -9.22 -31.75 -23.21
N GLU A 436 -8.29 -32.70 -23.29
CA GLU A 436 -8.57 -34.12 -23.50
C GLU A 436 -9.34 -34.71 -22.32
N ALA A 437 -8.95 -34.40 -21.09
CA ALA A 437 -9.62 -34.87 -19.87
C ALA A 437 -11.04 -34.28 -19.71
N LEU A 438 -11.28 -33.07 -20.24
CA LEU A 438 -12.58 -32.40 -20.18
C LEU A 438 -13.50 -32.71 -21.36
N ILE A 439 -13.10 -33.57 -22.31
CA ILE A 439 -13.82 -33.77 -23.58
C ILE A 439 -15.30 -34.17 -23.37
N ASP A 440 -15.57 -35.06 -22.42
CA ASP A 440 -16.93 -35.52 -22.13
C ASP A 440 -17.81 -34.39 -21.55
N ILE A 441 -17.21 -33.50 -20.71
CA ILE A 441 -17.93 -32.37 -20.13
C ILE A 441 -18.19 -31.30 -21.18
N LEU A 442 -17.22 -31.01 -22.04
CA LEU A 442 -17.35 -29.99 -23.07
C LEU A 442 -18.23 -30.43 -24.25
N SER A 443 -18.27 -31.75 -24.55
CA SER A 443 -19.10 -32.30 -25.61
C SER A 443 -20.61 -32.12 -25.36
N THR A 444 -21.00 -31.87 -24.11
CA THR A 444 -22.41 -31.56 -23.76
C THR A 444 -22.90 -30.23 -24.33
N GLY A 445 -21.97 -29.33 -24.75
CA GLY A 445 -22.29 -27.98 -25.22
C GLY A 445 -22.77 -27.02 -24.14
N THR A 446 -22.74 -27.44 -22.87
CA THR A 446 -23.17 -26.61 -21.73
C THR A 446 -22.15 -25.51 -21.40
N PHE A 447 -20.87 -25.75 -21.59
CA PHE A 447 -19.80 -24.86 -21.25
C PHE A 447 -18.93 -24.54 -22.46
N GLU A 448 -18.44 -23.32 -22.52
CA GLU A 448 -17.39 -22.90 -23.46
C GLU A 448 -16.05 -23.57 -23.10
N THR A 449 -15.15 -23.70 -24.09
CA THR A 449 -13.79 -24.20 -23.82
C THR A 449 -13.04 -23.25 -22.89
N PRO A 450 -12.57 -23.70 -21.72
CA PRO A 450 -11.88 -22.82 -20.79
C PRO A 450 -10.50 -22.43 -21.31
N ALA A 451 -10.07 -21.22 -21.01
CA ALA A 451 -8.73 -20.70 -21.32
C ALA A 451 -7.79 -20.75 -20.10
N ILE A 452 -8.34 -20.58 -18.92
CA ILE A 452 -7.63 -20.54 -17.64
C ILE A 452 -8.30 -21.50 -16.65
N LYS A 453 -7.50 -22.12 -15.77
CA LYS A 453 -7.98 -22.85 -14.60
C LYS A 453 -7.44 -22.24 -13.33
N LEU A 454 -8.27 -22.10 -12.29
CA LEU A 454 -7.83 -21.79 -10.93
C LEU A 454 -7.75 -23.07 -10.11
N SER A 455 -6.55 -23.41 -9.64
CA SER A 455 -6.35 -24.49 -8.67
C SER A 455 -6.51 -23.95 -7.25
N ILE A 456 -7.55 -24.39 -6.54
CA ILE A 456 -7.82 -23.97 -5.17
C ILE A 456 -7.08 -24.91 -4.21
N TYR A 457 -5.89 -24.49 -3.74
CA TYR A 457 -5.05 -25.31 -2.85
C TYR A 457 -5.31 -25.05 -1.36
N LYS A 458 -5.86 -23.89 -1.01
CA LYS A 458 -6.18 -23.53 0.38
C LYS A 458 -7.51 -22.79 0.49
N ASN A 459 -8.32 -23.18 1.49
CA ASN A 459 -9.55 -22.51 1.87
C ASN A 459 -9.87 -22.84 3.34
N ARG A 460 -9.47 -21.97 4.28
CA ARG A 460 -9.51 -22.26 5.73
C ARG A 460 -10.91 -22.49 6.29
N ARG A 461 -11.91 -21.78 5.82
CA ARG A 461 -13.31 -21.90 6.28
C ARG A 461 -14.26 -22.31 5.17
N GLY A 462 -13.72 -22.68 4.03
CA GLY A 462 -14.47 -23.11 2.88
C GLY A 462 -14.47 -24.62 2.74
N ARG A 463 -15.59 -25.11 2.24
CA ARG A 463 -15.82 -26.52 1.91
C ARG A 463 -14.97 -26.97 0.72
N TYR A 464 -14.64 -26.04 -0.18
CA TYR A 464 -14.03 -26.33 -1.47
C TYR A 464 -12.53 -26.07 -1.43
N LYS A 465 -11.72 -27.12 -1.44
CA LYS A 465 -10.27 -27.14 -1.63
C LYS A 465 -9.88 -28.36 -2.44
N GLY A 466 -8.75 -28.31 -3.14
CA GLY A 466 -8.33 -29.42 -4.01
C GLY A 466 -9.23 -29.57 -5.23
N ILE A 467 -9.67 -28.46 -5.80
CA ILE A 467 -10.53 -28.41 -6.98
C ILE A 467 -9.94 -27.44 -8.02
N TYR A 468 -10.34 -27.64 -9.26
CA TYR A 468 -10.17 -26.67 -10.33
C TYR A 468 -11.46 -25.90 -10.57
N LEU A 469 -11.36 -24.57 -10.69
CA LEU A 469 -12.39 -23.76 -11.34
C LEU A 469 -11.94 -23.48 -12.77
N TRP A 470 -12.75 -23.88 -13.74
CA TRP A 470 -12.49 -23.70 -15.15
C TRP A 470 -13.12 -22.40 -15.63
N CYS A 471 -12.27 -21.51 -16.20
CA CYS A 471 -12.64 -20.15 -16.50
C CYS A 471 -12.58 -19.86 -18.00
N LYS A 472 -13.59 -19.16 -18.50
CA LYS A 472 -13.39 -18.34 -19.70
C LYS A 472 -12.56 -17.12 -19.31
N ALA A 473 -11.70 -16.67 -20.21
CA ALA A 473 -10.85 -15.53 -19.94
C ALA A 473 -10.68 -14.68 -21.21
N ASN A 474 -10.86 -13.39 -21.04
CA ASN A 474 -10.39 -12.38 -21.97
C ASN A 474 -9.42 -11.45 -21.21
N LEU A 475 -8.13 -11.63 -21.42
CA LEU A 475 -7.12 -10.84 -20.73
C LEU A 475 -7.12 -9.40 -21.23
N GLY A 476 -7.46 -9.13 -22.49
CA GLY A 476 -7.58 -7.77 -23.01
C GLY A 476 -8.61 -6.93 -22.27
N THR A 477 -9.69 -7.55 -21.79
CA THR A 477 -10.70 -6.89 -20.96
C THR A 477 -10.56 -7.18 -19.46
N CYS A 478 -9.43 -7.72 -19.02
CA CYS A 478 -9.16 -8.11 -17.61
C CYS A 478 -10.20 -9.06 -17.00
N ARG A 479 -10.96 -9.81 -17.80
CA ARG A 479 -12.06 -10.67 -17.34
C ARG A 479 -11.66 -12.14 -17.30
N ILE A 480 -11.67 -12.73 -16.11
CA ILE A 480 -11.47 -14.16 -15.87
C ILE A 480 -12.67 -14.65 -15.09
N GLN A 481 -13.55 -15.44 -15.74
CA GLN A 481 -14.84 -15.81 -15.19
C GLN A 481 -14.99 -17.32 -15.07
N PRO A 482 -15.10 -17.87 -13.84
CA PRO A 482 -15.32 -19.29 -13.62
C PRO A 482 -16.67 -19.77 -14.17
N MET A 483 -16.67 -20.89 -14.88
CA MET A 483 -17.85 -21.49 -15.50
C MET A 483 -18.32 -22.74 -14.76
N PHE A 484 -17.38 -23.64 -14.42
CA PHE A 484 -17.66 -24.89 -13.71
C PHE A 484 -16.45 -25.33 -12.88
N ALA A 485 -16.65 -26.34 -12.04
CA ALA A 485 -15.61 -26.89 -11.19
C ALA A 485 -15.45 -28.39 -11.36
N THR A 486 -14.20 -28.87 -11.19
CA THR A 486 -13.90 -30.31 -11.09
C THR A 486 -12.98 -30.59 -9.92
N THR A 487 -12.91 -31.86 -9.51
CA THR A 487 -11.79 -32.36 -8.70
C THR A 487 -10.48 -32.28 -9.50
N TYR A 488 -9.34 -32.58 -8.88
CA TYR A 488 -8.06 -32.72 -9.59
C TYR A 488 -8.05 -33.94 -10.55
N ASP A 489 -8.97 -34.89 -10.36
CA ASP A 489 -9.19 -36.06 -11.24
C ASP A 489 -10.22 -35.76 -12.34
N TYR A 490 -10.56 -34.49 -12.57
CA TYR A 490 -11.50 -34.00 -13.59
C TYR A 490 -12.97 -34.45 -13.43
N GLU A 491 -13.37 -34.89 -12.24
CA GLU A 491 -14.76 -35.17 -11.93
C GLU A 491 -15.52 -33.88 -11.59
N ILE A 492 -16.72 -33.70 -12.17
CA ILE A 492 -17.54 -32.50 -11.90
C ILE A 492 -17.86 -32.37 -10.42
N VAL A 493 -17.58 -31.17 -9.88
CA VAL A 493 -17.99 -30.77 -8.53
C VAL A 493 -19.25 -29.91 -8.64
N GLN A 494 -20.34 -30.38 -8.05
CA GLN A 494 -21.55 -29.59 -7.92
C GLN A 494 -21.31 -28.48 -6.88
N ILE A 495 -21.28 -27.24 -7.35
CA ILE A 495 -21.16 -26.05 -6.49
C ILE A 495 -22.58 -25.44 -6.44
N ASN A 496 -23.26 -25.57 -5.31
CA ASN A 496 -24.52 -24.90 -5.09
C ASN A 496 -24.27 -23.41 -4.92
N ASN A 497 -24.78 -22.58 -5.81
CA ASN A 497 -24.60 -21.14 -5.77
C ASN A 497 -25.03 -20.58 -4.42
N LEU A 498 -24.09 -20.00 -3.71
CA LEU A 498 -24.36 -19.10 -2.63
C LEU A 498 -24.72 -17.76 -3.27
N SER A 499 -26.01 -17.43 -3.31
CA SER A 499 -26.41 -16.09 -3.71
C SER A 499 -25.98 -15.14 -2.60
N ILE A 500 -24.93 -14.38 -2.86
CA ILE A 500 -24.61 -13.21 -2.04
C ILE A 500 -25.59 -12.13 -2.48
N MET A 501 -26.69 -11.99 -1.72
CA MET A 501 -27.57 -10.85 -1.90
C MET A 501 -26.92 -9.66 -1.21
N VAL A 502 -26.51 -8.69 -1.98
CA VAL A 502 -26.27 -7.33 -1.47
C VAL A 502 -27.66 -6.72 -1.35
N GLU A 503 -28.13 -6.52 -0.12
CA GLU A 503 -29.34 -5.75 0.10
C GLU A 503 -29.08 -4.31 -0.36
N ASN A 504 -29.62 -3.97 -1.54
CA ASN A 504 -29.86 -2.57 -1.84
C ASN A 504 -30.97 -2.12 -0.89
N GLU A 505 -30.65 -1.28 0.08
CA GLU A 505 -31.65 -0.40 0.72
C GLU A 505 -32.18 0.59 -0.35
N GLU A 506 -32.98 0.11 -1.27
CA GLU A 506 -34.00 0.96 -1.88
C GLU A 506 -35.04 1.23 -0.76
N LYS A 507 -34.82 2.31 -0.01
CA LYS A 507 -35.90 2.96 0.68
C LYS A 507 -36.91 3.36 -0.38
N ALA A 508 -37.93 2.51 -0.55
CA ALA A 508 -39.15 2.91 -1.21
C ALA A 508 -39.67 4.17 -0.50
N TRP A 509 -39.58 5.30 -1.19
CA TRP A 509 -40.45 6.43 -0.86
C TRP A 509 -41.83 6.03 -1.33
N GLU A 510 -42.59 5.45 -0.43
CA GLU A 510 -44.06 5.43 -0.59
C GLU A 510 -44.59 6.79 -0.12
N ASP A 511 -45.29 7.44 -1.05
CA ASP A 511 -46.29 8.52 -1.06
C ASP A 511 -46.37 9.50 0.16
#